data_3ddfd0857ebb5dbe2263623693a1281a
#
_entry.id   3ddfd0857ebb5dbe2263623693a1281a
#
_cell.length_a   1.000
_cell.length_b   1.000
_cell.length_c   1.000
_cell.angle_alpha   90.00
_cell.angle_beta   90.00
_cell.angle_gamma   90.00
#
_symmetry.space_group_name_H-M   'P 1'
#
loop_
_entity.id
_entity.type
_entity.pdbx_description
1 polymer ?
#
loop_
_entity_poly.entity_id
_entity_poly.type
_entity_poly.pdbx_seq_one_letter_code
_entity_poly.pdbx_strand_id
1 'polypeptide(L)'
;VDSIIESNPGYIEKRNKLINEKNDTEKSALYWKYRGEADVISDQILNTALLNNFDIAWETTGRAIAWTIREIKRIKKQGYNVTLVYPLVPADILVARSKAREMETGQTPAPEDEIRKGVSDAIQNLTKLIDVLDNIYLYDNSGTRGQEYVVIEVNNVWDWTQEDAKFGPGLKRNVVCKCDKLKSDMSARFAAEVITVLD
;
A
#
# COMPACT_ATOMS: atom_id res chain seq x y z
N VAL A 1 -3.03 11.85 -0.35
CA VAL A 1 -4.28 12.45 0.15
C VAL A 1 -4.04 13.12 1.49
N ASP A 2 -3.46 12.44 2.47
CA ASP A 2 -3.24 13.01 3.81
C ASP A 2 -2.42 14.30 3.77
N SER A 3 -1.37 14.35 2.95
CA SER A 3 -0.57 15.56 2.74
C SER A 3 -1.39 16.74 2.18
N ILE A 4 -2.39 16.47 1.35
CA ILE A 4 -3.30 17.49 0.81
C ILE A 4 -4.18 18.03 1.93
N ILE A 5 -4.74 17.15 2.77
CA ILE A 5 -5.56 17.56 3.93
C ILE A 5 -4.71 18.39 4.90
N GLU A 6 -3.52 17.90 5.24
CA GLU A 6 -2.59 18.55 6.16
C GLU A 6 -2.01 19.87 5.63
N SER A 7 -2.09 20.14 4.34
CA SER A 7 -1.72 21.45 3.76
C SER A 7 -2.86 22.46 3.76
N ASN A 8 -4.10 22.07 4.11
CA ASN A 8 -5.25 22.96 4.12
C ASN A 8 -5.29 23.79 5.41
N PRO A 9 -5.15 25.14 5.34
CA PRO A 9 -5.12 25.99 6.54
C PRO A 9 -6.40 25.87 7.39
N GLY A 10 -7.55 25.77 6.74
CA GLY A 10 -8.83 25.64 7.44
C GLY A 10 -9.00 24.28 8.18
N TYR A 11 -8.37 23.23 7.67
CA TYR A 11 -8.27 21.95 8.37
C TYR A 11 -7.35 22.07 9.60
N ILE A 12 -6.15 22.62 9.41
CA ILE A 12 -5.14 22.74 10.47
C ILE A 12 -5.70 23.54 11.67
N GLU A 13 -6.33 24.69 11.41
CA GLU A 13 -6.90 25.54 12.43
C GLU A 13 -7.94 24.78 13.27
N LYS A 14 -8.90 24.14 12.61
CA LYS A 14 -9.97 23.39 13.28
C LYS A 14 -9.45 22.15 14.01
N ARG A 15 -8.52 21.42 13.41
CA ARG A 15 -7.88 20.26 14.04
C ARG A 15 -7.17 20.65 15.33
N ASN A 16 -6.38 21.74 15.31
CA ASN A 16 -5.64 22.18 16.49
C ASN A 16 -6.58 22.59 17.63
N LYS A 17 -7.72 23.22 17.31
CA LYS A 17 -8.76 23.50 18.31
C LYS A 17 -9.29 22.22 18.94
N LEU A 18 -9.67 21.22 18.14
CA LEU A 18 -10.20 19.93 18.61
C LEU A 18 -9.18 19.11 19.41
N ILE A 19 -7.88 19.20 19.08
CA ILE A 19 -6.81 18.57 19.86
C ILE A 19 -6.77 19.19 21.28
N ASN A 20 -6.83 20.52 21.38
CA ASN A 20 -6.83 21.22 22.67
C ASN A 20 -8.07 20.87 23.51
N GLU A 21 -9.21 20.64 22.87
CA GLU A 21 -10.46 20.24 23.48
C GLU A 21 -10.54 18.74 23.79
N LYS A 22 -9.54 17.94 23.37
CA LYS A 22 -9.49 16.47 23.49
C LYS A 22 -10.71 15.77 22.87
N ASN A 23 -11.23 16.32 21.77
CA ASN A 23 -12.43 15.83 21.08
C ASN A 23 -12.05 14.96 19.86
N ASP A 24 -11.72 13.69 20.11
CA ASP A 24 -11.30 12.75 19.06
C ASP A 24 -12.42 12.40 18.08
N THR A 25 -13.67 12.39 18.52
CA THR A 25 -14.83 12.10 17.66
C THR A 25 -14.99 13.18 16.59
N GLU A 26 -14.99 14.46 17.00
CA GLU A 26 -15.11 15.57 16.05
C GLU A 26 -13.84 15.71 15.17
N LYS A 27 -12.67 15.37 15.71
CA LYS A 27 -11.42 15.32 14.93
C LYS A 27 -11.51 14.31 13.79
N SER A 28 -12.05 13.12 14.03
CA SER A 28 -12.30 12.12 13.00
C SER A 28 -13.32 12.60 11.96
N ALA A 29 -14.43 13.18 12.40
CA ALA A 29 -15.44 13.74 11.51
C ALA A 29 -14.89 14.89 10.65
N LEU A 30 -14.03 15.74 11.22
CA LEU A 30 -13.34 16.80 10.49
C LEU A 30 -12.44 16.24 9.40
N TYR A 31 -11.65 15.19 9.70
CA TYR A 31 -10.80 14.54 8.70
C TYR A 31 -11.64 14.03 7.49
N TRP A 32 -12.73 13.32 7.76
CA TRP A 32 -13.58 12.79 6.70
C TRP A 32 -14.27 13.88 5.87
N LYS A 33 -14.58 15.02 6.49
CA LYS A 33 -15.13 16.17 5.76
C LYS A 33 -14.16 16.70 4.69
N TYR A 34 -12.86 16.78 5.01
CA TYR A 34 -11.84 17.27 4.06
C TYR A 34 -11.34 16.17 3.12
N ARG A 35 -11.58 14.91 3.45
CA ARG A 35 -11.11 13.76 2.67
C ARG A 35 -11.68 13.76 1.27
N GLY A 36 -12.96 14.03 1.10
CA GLY A 36 -13.60 14.02 -0.23
C GLY A 36 -13.00 15.03 -1.20
N GLU A 37 -12.72 16.25 -0.75
CA GLU A 37 -12.05 17.27 -1.56
C GLU A 37 -10.59 16.86 -1.89
N ALA A 38 -9.89 16.33 -0.92
CA ALA A 38 -8.52 15.87 -1.10
C ALA A 38 -8.41 14.67 -2.06
N ASP A 39 -9.38 13.76 -2.08
CA ASP A 39 -9.46 12.67 -3.04
C ASP A 39 -9.63 13.21 -4.48
N VAL A 40 -10.50 14.20 -4.70
CA VAL A 40 -10.66 14.85 -6.02
C VAL A 40 -9.36 15.50 -6.48
N ILE A 41 -8.67 16.22 -5.59
CA ILE A 41 -7.39 16.87 -5.92
C ILE A 41 -6.32 15.79 -6.24
N SER A 42 -6.26 14.72 -5.46
CA SER A 42 -5.35 13.60 -5.69
C SER A 42 -5.57 12.95 -7.05
N ASP A 43 -6.82 12.74 -7.45
CA ASP A 43 -7.17 12.20 -8.76
C ASP A 43 -6.79 13.15 -9.89
N GLN A 44 -6.96 14.45 -9.71
CA GLN A 44 -6.53 15.46 -10.69
C GLN A 44 -5.00 15.48 -10.84
N ILE A 45 -4.24 15.39 -9.74
CA ILE A 45 -2.78 15.31 -9.76
C ILE A 45 -2.34 14.05 -10.53
N LEU A 46 -2.92 12.89 -10.21
CA LEU A 46 -2.62 11.64 -10.90
C LEU A 46 -2.91 11.74 -12.41
N ASN A 47 -4.07 12.23 -12.77
CA ASN A 47 -4.43 12.38 -14.18
C ASN A 47 -3.51 13.35 -14.92
N THR A 48 -3.13 14.47 -14.29
CA THR A 48 -2.18 15.42 -14.87
C THR A 48 -0.79 14.80 -15.06
N ALA A 49 -0.32 14.03 -14.07
CA ALA A 49 0.96 13.34 -14.16
C ALA A 49 0.96 12.30 -15.31
N LEU A 50 -0.12 11.54 -15.45
CA LEU A 50 -0.28 10.56 -16.54
C LEU A 50 -0.31 11.23 -17.91
N LEU A 51 -1.02 12.35 -18.08
CA LEU A 51 -1.08 13.10 -19.33
C LEU A 51 0.27 13.68 -19.75
N ASN A 52 1.16 13.95 -18.79
CA ASN A 52 2.48 14.50 -19.05
C ASN A 52 3.59 13.43 -19.03
N ASN A 53 3.25 12.16 -18.95
CA ASN A 53 4.19 11.03 -18.90
C ASN A 53 5.22 11.14 -17.77
N PHE A 54 4.80 11.64 -16.61
CA PHE A 54 5.68 11.71 -15.43
C PHE A 54 5.79 10.34 -14.76
N ASP A 55 6.95 10.06 -14.16
CA ASP A 55 7.09 8.96 -13.23
C ASP A 55 6.26 9.23 -11.97
N ILE A 56 5.55 8.22 -11.50
CA ILE A 56 4.56 8.37 -10.43
C ILE A 56 4.89 7.41 -9.29
N ALA A 57 5.06 7.94 -8.08
CA ALA A 57 5.00 7.19 -6.84
C ALA A 57 3.63 7.40 -6.17
N TRP A 58 2.88 6.32 -6.03
CA TRP A 58 1.52 6.37 -5.50
C TRP A 58 1.37 5.49 -4.27
N GLU A 59 1.08 6.10 -3.12
CA GLU A 59 0.84 5.41 -1.88
C GLU A 59 -0.64 5.03 -1.72
N THR A 60 -0.89 3.78 -1.34
CA THR A 60 -2.22 3.27 -1.05
C THR A 60 -2.17 2.21 0.05
N THR A 61 -3.26 2.09 0.81
CA THR A 61 -3.39 1.00 1.79
C THR A 61 -3.76 -0.34 1.13
N GLY A 62 -4.11 -0.36 -0.16
CA GLY A 62 -4.55 -1.54 -0.88
C GLY A 62 -5.89 -2.13 -0.41
N ARG A 63 -6.62 -1.48 0.49
CA ARG A 63 -7.91 -1.99 1.00
C ARG A 63 -9.01 -1.99 -0.06
N ALA A 64 -9.07 -0.96 -0.89
CA ALA A 64 -10.05 -0.86 -1.99
C ALA A 64 -9.58 -1.63 -3.24
N ILE A 65 -9.39 -2.94 -3.10
CA ILE A 65 -8.70 -3.77 -4.09
C ILE A 65 -9.31 -3.68 -5.50
N ALA A 66 -10.62 -3.69 -5.63
CA ALA A 66 -11.28 -3.62 -6.93
C ALA A 66 -11.00 -2.29 -7.65
N TRP A 67 -10.98 -1.19 -6.90
CA TRP A 67 -10.60 0.12 -7.43
C TRP A 67 -9.12 0.16 -7.80
N THR A 68 -8.24 -0.33 -6.92
CA THR A 68 -6.80 -0.41 -7.17
C THR A 68 -6.48 -1.19 -8.45
N ILE A 69 -7.08 -2.36 -8.66
CA ILE A 69 -6.91 -3.16 -9.89
C ILE A 69 -7.38 -2.38 -11.12
N ARG A 70 -8.54 -1.72 -11.02
CA ARG A 70 -9.06 -0.92 -12.14
C ARG A 70 -8.09 0.21 -12.51
N GLU A 71 -7.55 0.93 -11.52
CA GLU A 71 -6.59 2.02 -11.76
C GLU A 71 -5.27 1.50 -12.33
N ILE A 72 -4.71 0.41 -11.82
CA ILE A 72 -3.52 -0.24 -12.38
C ILE A 72 -3.75 -0.57 -13.85
N LYS A 73 -4.88 -1.22 -14.19
CA LYS A 73 -5.22 -1.54 -15.58
C LYS A 73 -5.37 -0.28 -16.46
N ARG A 74 -5.93 0.80 -15.93
CA ARG A 74 -6.06 2.08 -16.62
C ARG A 74 -4.70 2.69 -16.92
N ILE A 75 -3.80 2.69 -15.93
CA ILE A 75 -2.44 3.22 -16.03
C ILE A 75 -1.62 2.41 -17.05
N LYS A 76 -1.70 1.08 -16.97
CA LYS A 76 -1.01 0.19 -17.93
C LYS A 76 -1.48 0.37 -19.37
N LYS A 77 -2.76 0.65 -19.60
CA LYS A 77 -3.28 0.99 -20.95
C LYS A 77 -2.65 2.24 -21.55
N GLN A 78 -2.06 3.10 -20.73
CA GLN A 78 -1.34 4.30 -21.17
C GLN A 78 0.17 4.03 -21.37
N GLY A 79 0.61 2.77 -21.30
CA GLY A 79 1.99 2.36 -21.55
C GLY A 79 2.90 2.34 -20.32
N TYR A 80 2.36 2.57 -19.13
CA TYR A 80 3.16 2.54 -17.90
C TYR A 80 3.49 1.11 -17.46
N ASN A 81 4.72 0.92 -16.98
CA ASN A 81 5.12 -0.22 -16.19
C ASN A 81 4.77 0.04 -14.71
N VAL A 82 4.03 -0.86 -14.09
CA VAL A 82 3.54 -0.68 -12.72
C VAL A 82 4.22 -1.64 -11.76
N THR A 83 4.94 -1.06 -10.81
CA THR A 83 5.70 -1.80 -9.79
C THR A 83 5.06 -1.60 -8.42
N LEU A 84 4.80 -2.68 -7.72
CA LEU A 84 4.40 -2.66 -6.31
C LEU A 84 5.64 -2.79 -5.42
N VAL A 85 5.77 -1.87 -4.49
CA VAL A 85 6.72 -1.94 -3.37
C VAL A 85 5.90 -2.14 -2.10
N TYR A 86 6.03 -3.30 -1.46
CA TYR A 86 5.20 -3.66 -0.32
C TYR A 86 6.05 -4.03 0.91
N PRO A 87 5.97 -3.23 2.00
CA PRO A 87 6.66 -3.56 3.24
C PRO A 87 5.89 -4.64 4.00
N LEU A 88 6.52 -5.78 4.23
CA LEU A 88 6.03 -6.85 5.08
C LEU A 88 6.30 -6.49 6.54
N VAL A 89 5.24 -6.31 7.33
CA VAL A 89 5.34 -6.02 8.76
C VAL A 89 4.34 -6.86 9.53
N PRO A 90 4.78 -7.69 10.48
CA PRO A 90 3.88 -8.43 11.36
C PRO A 90 2.92 -7.52 12.13
N ALA A 91 1.70 -7.98 12.33
CA ALA A 91 0.64 -7.18 12.94
C ALA A 91 1.02 -6.66 14.35
N ASP A 92 1.72 -7.47 15.16
CA ASP A 92 2.15 -7.07 16.50
C ASP A 92 3.12 -5.89 16.47
N ILE A 93 4.04 -5.88 15.50
CA ILE A 93 4.97 -4.76 15.29
C ILE A 93 4.22 -3.51 14.84
N LEU A 94 3.23 -3.65 13.95
CA LEU A 94 2.41 -2.50 13.53
C LEU A 94 1.59 -1.93 14.69
N VAL A 95 1.02 -2.78 15.53
CA VAL A 95 0.32 -2.35 16.75
C VAL A 95 1.27 -1.59 17.68
N ALA A 96 2.46 -2.13 17.92
CA ALA A 96 3.46 -1.47 18.76
C ALA A 96 3.90 -0.11 18.18
N ARG A 97 4.15 -0.04 16.86
CA ARG A 97 4.51 1.20 16.17
C ARG A 97 3.38 2.23 16.19
N SER A 98 2.12 1.77 16.09
CA SER A 98 0.95 2.66 16.16
C SER A 98 0.83 3.31 17.53
N LYS A 99 1.00 2.53 18.61
CA LYS A 99 1.02 3.03 19.99
C LYS A 99 2.19 3.99 20.26
N ALA A 100 3.38 3.69 19.75
CA ALA A 100 4.54 4.58 19.88
C ALA A 100 4.29 5.92 19.16
N ARG A 101 3.73 5.90 17.96
CA ARG A 101 3.37 7.11 17.21
C ARG A 101 2.35 7.96 17.95
N GLU A 102 1.36 7.34 18.61
CA GLU A 102 0.40 8.08 19.47
C GLU A 102 1.13 8.87 20.56
N MET A 103 2.07 8.24 21.25
CA MET A 103 2.86 8.90 22.30
C MET A 103 3.73 10.06 21.76
N GLU A 104 4.28 9.91 20.55
CA GLU A 104 5.15 10.90 19.94
C GLU A 104 4.39 12.09 19.33
N THR A 105 3.25 11.82 18.69
CA THR A 105 2.56 12.82 17.84
C THR A 105 1.19 13.22 18.38
N GLY A 106 0.66 12.52 19.38
CA GLY A 106 -0.71 12.68 19.85
C GLY A 106 -1.78 12.24 18.85
N GLN A 107 -1.39 11.54 17.79
CA GLN A 107 -2.32 11.03 16.79
C GLN A 107 -3.01 9.78 17.31
N THR A 108 -4.35 9.78 17.34
CA THR A 108 -5.13 8.61 17.78
C THR A 108 -4.80 7.38 16.90
N PRO A 109 -4.36 6.26 17.48
CA PRO A 109 -4.04 5.06 16.74
C PRO A 109 -5.32 4.41 16.18
N ALA A 110 -5.17 3.66 15.09
CA ALA A 110 -6.23 2.76 14.67
C ALA A 110 -6.43 1.65 15.73
N PRO A 111 -7.66 1.18 15.95
CA PRO A 111 -7.93 0.04 16.82
C PRO A 111 -7.09 -1.18 16.46
N GLU A 112 -6.64 -1.95 17.47
CA GLU A 112 -5.74 -3.07 17.26
C GLU A 112 -6.32 -4.15 16.34
N ASP A 113 -7.60 -4.45 16.47
CA ASP A 113 -8.33 -5.38 15.62
C ASP A 113 -8.41 -4.91 14.16
N GLU A 114 -8.55 -3.61 13.91
CA GLU A 114 -8.48 -3.05 12.57
C GLU A 114 -7.08 -3.15 11.95
N ILE A 115 -6.02 -2.97 12.75
CA ILE A 115 -4.63 -3.16 12.29
C ILE A 115 -4.43 -4.62 11.89
N ARG A 116 -4.81 -5.56 12.74
CA ARG A 116 -4.68 -7.00 12.49
C ARG A 116 -5.48 -7.45 11.27
N LYS A 117 -6.72 -7.00 11.18
CA LYS A 117 -7.56 -7.24 9.99
C LYS A 117 -6.93 -6.64 8.74
N GLY A 118 -6.41 -5.42 8.81
CA GLY A 118 -5.76 -4.75 7.68
C GLY A 118 -4.55 -5.52 7.14
N VAL A 119 -3.74 -6.14 8.00
CA VAL A 119 -2.62 -7.01 7.58
C VAL A 119 -3.14 -8.25 6.85
N SER A 120 -4.14 -8.93 7.40
CA SER A 120 -4.74 -10.12 6.77
C SER A 120 -5.36 -9.79 5.42
N ASP A 121 -6.14 -8.70 5.35
CA ASP A 121 -6.78 -8.24 4.10
C ASP A 121 -5.72 -7.89 3.04
N ALA A 122 -4.60 -7.28 3.46
CA ALA A 122 -3.54 -6.88 2.55
C ALA A 122 -2.84 -8.09 1.91
N ILE A 123 -2.58 -9.16 2.67
CA ILE A 123 -2.02 -10.41 2.15
C ILE A 123 -2.98 -11.04 1.12
N GLN A 124 -4.26 -11.14 1.46
CA GLN A 124 -5.27 -11.67 0.54
C GLN A 124 -5.42 -10.80 -0.72
N ASN A 125 -5.27 -9.49 -0.60
CA ASN A 125 -5.33 -8.58 -1.72
C ASN A 125 -4.08 -8.66 -2.61
N LEU A 126 -2.92 -8.95 -2.03
CA LEU A 126 -1.67 -9.12 -2.77
C LEU A 126 -1.81 -10.20 -3.86
N THR A 127 -2.49 -11.32 -3.56
CA THR A 127 -2.75 -12.37 -4.55
C THR A 127 -3.44 -11.87 -5.79
N LYS A 128 -4.41 -10.97 -5.61
CA LYS A 128 -5.21 -10.39 -6.70
C LYS A 128 -4.45 -9.33 -7.50
N LEU A 129 -3.41 -8.73 -6.91
CA LEU A 129 -2.57 -7.73 -7.56
C LEU A 129 -1.48 -8.35 -8.43
N ILE A 130 -1.02 -9.55 -8.09
CA ILE A 130 0.08 -10.24 -8.76
C ILE A 130 -0.15 -10.34 -10.28
N ASP A 131 -1.37 -10.64 -10.70
CA ASP A 131 -1.71 -10.85 -12.10
C ASP A 131 -1.87 -9.54 -12.91
N VAL A 132 -1.85 -8.39 -12.25
CA VAL A 132 -2.06 -7.11 -12.93
C VAL A 132 -0.83 -6.19 -12.88
N LEU A 133 0.16 -6.53 -12.05
CA LEU A 133 1.40 -5.77 -11.89
C LEU A 133 2.50 -6.31 -12.80
N ASP A 134 3.46 -5.47 -13.15
CA ASP A 134 4.65 -5.88 -13.91
C ASP A 134 5.74 -6.38 -12.96
N ASN A 135 5.97 -5.65 -11.86
CA ASN A 135 6.96 -6.04 -10.86
C ASN A 135 6.40 -5.90 -9.45
N ILE A 136 6.90 -6.75 -8.55
CA ILE A 136 6.56 -6.72 -7.13
C ILE A 136 7.84 -6.90 -6.32
N TYR A 137 8.08 -6.00 -5.39
CA TYR A 137 9.16 -6.08 -4.42
C TYR A 137 8.58 -6.11 -3.01
N LEU A 138 8.75 -7.22 -2.32
CA LEU A 138 8.34 -7.39 -0.94
C LEU A 138 9.56 -7.17 -0.04
N TYR A 139 9.44 -6.24 0.89
CA TYR A 139 10.51 -5.87 1.82
C TYR A 139 10.18 -6.34 3.22
N ASP A 140 11.13 -6.97 3.90
CA ASP A 140 11.02 -7.18 5.35
C ASP A 140 11.29 -5.86 6.07
N ASN A 141 10.25 -5.33 6.70
CA ASN A 141 10.30 -4.11 7.51
C ASN A 141 9.91 -4.42 8.97
N SER A 142 10.27 -5.60 9.46
CA SER A 142 10.03 -6.02 10.85
C SER A 142 11.12 -5.54 11.83
N GLY A 143 12.27 -5.11 11.30
CA GLY A 143 13.43 -4.67 12.07
C GLY A 143 13.43 -3.19 12.45
N THR A 144 14.60 -2.69 12.81
CA THR A 144 14.85 -1.28 13.06
C THR A 144 14.73 -0.49 11.74
N ARG A 145 14.19 0.73 11.82
CA ARG A 145 14.04 1.62 10.66
C ARG A 145 15.35 1.80 9.90
N GLY A 146 15.31 1.71 8.60
CA GLY A 146 16.49 1.83 7.72
C GLY A 146 17.27 0.54 7.53
N GLN A 147 16.74 -0.60 8.00
CA GLN A 147 17.33 -1.94 7.82
C GLN A 147 16.45 -2.86 6.94
N GLU A 148 15.59 -2.25 6.14
CA GLU A 148 14.71 -2.96 5.22
C GLU A 148 15.53 -3.60 4.08
N TYR A 149 15.15 -4.81 3.66
CA TYR A 149 15.73 -5.49 2.51
C TYR A 149 14.68 -6.28 1.72
N VAL A 150 14.92 -6.41 0.42
CA VAL A 150 14.03 -7.19 -0.45
C VAL A 150 14.16 -8.67 -0.10
N VAL A 151 13.03 -9.28 0.24
CA VAL A 151 12.95 -10.72 0.55
C VAL A 151 12.32 -11.50 -0.59
N ILE A 152 11.38 -10.92 -1.31
CA ILE A 152 10.73 -11.55 -2.46
C ILE A 152 10.66 -10.53 -3.59
N GLU A 153 11.06 -10.97 -4.77
CA GLU A 153 10.96 -10.23 -6.02
C GLU A 153 10.15 -11.08 -7.01
N VAL A 154 9.11 -10.49 -7.59
CA VAL A 154 8.29 -11.11 -8.62
C VAL A 154 8.33 -10.24 -9.86
N ASN A 155 8.75 -10.82 -10.97
CA ASN A 155 8.74 -10.16 -12.27
C ASN A 155 7.78 -10.92 -13.18
N ASN A 156 6.75 -10.26 -13.65
CA ASN A 156 5.79 -10.79 -14.59
C ASN A 156 6.23 -10.41 -16.01
N VAL A 157 6.62 -11.41 -16.79
CA VAL A 157 6.97 -11.23 -18.21
C VAL A 157 5.83 -11.78 -19.04
N TRP A 158 5.22 -10.92 -19.84
CA TRP A 158 4.15 -11.30 -20.76
C TRP A 158 4.73 -11.85 -22.04
N ASP A 159 4.47 -13.12 -22.35
CA ASP A 159 4.88 -13.76 -23.60
C ASP A 159 3.81 -13.54 -24.67
N TRP A 160 3.98 -12.48 -25.45
CA TRP A 160 3.07 -12.12 -26.53
C TRP A 160 3.16 -13.07 -27.75
N THR A 161 4.12 -14.00 -27.75
CA THR A 161 4.27 -14.98 -28.84
C THR A 161 3.37 -16.21 -28.64
N GLN A 162 2.86 -16.42 -27.42
CA GLN A 162 1.88 -17.46 -27.11
C GLN A 162 0.47 -16.87 -27.18
N GLU A 163 -0.06 -16.78 -28.38
CA GLU A 163 -1.47 -16.50 -28.59
C GLU A 163 -2.32 -17.72 -28.16
N ASP A 164 -2.57 -17.84 -26.89
CA ASP A 164 -3.72 -18.60 -26.43
C ASP A 164 -4.93 -17.71 -26.66
N ALA A 165 -5.53 -17.86 -27.84
CA ALA A 165 -6.58 -16.98 -28.37
C ALA A 165 -7.84 -16.87 -27.46
N LYS A 166 -7.85 -17.58 -26.33
CA LYS A 166 -8.91 -17.62 -25.32
C LYS A 166 -8.62 -16.78 -24.08
N PHE A 167 -7.32 -16.52 -23.72
CA PHE A 167 -6.93 -15.95 -22.44
C PHE A 167 -5.91 -14.81 -22.51
N GLY A 168 -5.46 -14.42 -23.68
CA GLY A 168 -4.41 -13.39 -23.85
C GLY A 168 -2.98 -13.96 -23.81
N PRO A 169 -1.95 -13.09 -23.80
CA PRO A 169 -0.55 -13.53 -23.84
C PRO A 169 -0.18 -14.38 -22.63
N GLY A 170 0.65 -15.39 -22.83
CA GLY A 170 1.16 -16.23 -21.77
C GLY A 170 1.92 -15.42 -20.72
N LEU A 171 1.62 -15.62 -19.44
CA LEU A 171 2.32 -14.98 -18.33
C LEU A 171 3.45 -15.89 -17.85
N LYS A 172 4.70 -15.41 -17.97
CA LYS A 172 5.85 -16.02 -17.29
C LYS A 172 6.13 -15.25 -16.00
N ARG A 173 6.08 -15.94 -14.88
CA ARG A 173 6.39 -15.38 -13.58
C ARG A 173 7.77 -15.87 -13.12
N ASN A 174 8.65 -14.94 -12.78
CA ASN A 174 9.91 -15.23 -12.15
C ASN A 174 9.86 -14.78 -10.69
N VAL A 175 9.98 -15.71 -9.75
CA VAL A 175 9.96 -15.45 -8.31
C VAL A 175 11.35 -15.72 -7.74
N VAL A 176 11.96 -14.71 -7.15
CA VAL A 176 13.22 -14.81 -6.43
C VAL A 176 12.99 -14.58 -4.95
N CYS A 177 13.19 -15.61 -4.12
CA CYS A 177 13.12 -15.49 -2.66
C CYS A 177 14.53 -15.43 -2.06
N LYS A 178 14.73 -14.46 -1.15
CA LYS A 178 15.91 -14.36 -0.28
C LYS A 178 15.52 -14.69 1.15
N CYS A 179 14.80 -15.77 1.32
CA CYS A 179 14.16 -16.16 2.58
C CYS A 179 15.17 -16.52 3.67
N ASP A 180 16.41 -16.89 3.33
CA ASP A 180 17.54 -17.10 4.21
C ASP A 180 18.00 -15.84 4.97
N LYS A 181 17.62 -14.65 4.46
CA LYS A 181 17.96 -13.35 5.06
C LYS A 181 16.91 -12.84 6.04
N LEU A 182 15.81 -13.56 6.23
CA LEU A 182 14.76 -13.16 7.16
C LEU A 182 15.28 -13.21 8.61
N LYS A 183 15.23 -12.06 9.29
CA LYS A 183 15.82 -11.88 10.63
C LYS A 183 14.95 -12.39 11.79
N SER A 184 13.70 -12.75 11.53
CA SER A 184 12.79 -13.24 12.56
C SER A 184 11.95 -14.41 12.07
N ASP A 185 11.64 -15.35 12.97
CA ASP A 185 10.73 -16.48 12.69
C ASP A 185 9.34 -16.00 12.23
N MET A 186 8.92 -14.84 12.69
CA MET A 186 7.64 -14.25 12.33
C MET A 186 7.64 -13.71 10.90
N SER A 187 8.73 -13.08 10.48
CA SER A 187 8.91 -12.63 9.08
C SER A 187 9.04 -13.82 8.14
N ALA A 188 9.69 -14.92 8.59
CA ALA A 188 9.78 -16.16 7.83
C ALA A 188 8.40 -16.81 7.61
N ARG A 189 7.56 -16.87 8.66
CA ARG A 189 6.18 -17.38 8.55
C ARG A 189 5.33 -16.52 7.60
N PHE A 190 5.43 -15.20 7.72
CA PHE A 190 4.71 -14.28 6.85
C PHE A 190 5.16 -14.40 5.39
N ALA A 191 6.48 -14.51 5.14
CA ALA A 191 7.01 -14.75 3.81
C ALA A 191 6.54 -16.10 3.23
N ALA A 192 6.47 -17.15 4.06
CA ALA A 192 5.95 -18.46 3.65
C ALA A 192 4.48 -18.39 3.25
N GLU A 193 3.64 -17.64 3.99
CA GLU A 193 2.24 -17.41 3.62
C GLU A 193 2.14 -16.68 2.27
N VAL A 194 2.97 -15.64 2.05
CA VAL A 194 3.02 -14.91 0.78
C VAL A 194 3.48 -15.82 -0.36
N ILE A 195 4.52 -16.65 -0.16
CA ILE A 195 5.02 -17.58 -1.19
C ILE A 195 3.94 -18.62 -1.55
N THR A 196 3.26 -19.21 -0.56
CA THR A 196 2.17 -20.16 -0.78
C THR A 196 1.03 -19.57 -1.64
N VAL A 197 0.88 -18.28 -1.61
CA VAL A 197 -0.09 -17.55 -2.40
C VAL A 197 0.44 -17.23 -3.82
N LEU A 198 1.77 -17.14 -3.97
CA LEU A 198 2.43 -16.85 -5.24
C LEU A 198 2.58 -18.09 -6.14
N ASP A 199 2.58 -19.29 -5.55
CA ASP A 199 2.57 -20.59 -6.24
C ASP A 199 1.17 -20.95 -6.76
#